data_4b3d0a0939462d3391ff8cc59a86159d
#
_entry.id   4b3d0a0939462d3391ff8cc59a86159d
#
_cell.length_a   1.000
_cell.length_b   1.000
_cell.length_c   1.000
_cell.angle_alpha   90.00
_cell.angle_beta   90.00
_cell.angle_gamma   90.00
#
_symmetry.space_group_name_H-M   'P 1'
#
loop_
_entity.id
_entity.type
_entity.pdbx_description
1 polymer ?
#
loop_
_entity_poly.entity_id
_entity_poly.type
_entity_poly.pdbx_seq_one_letter_code
_entity_poly.pdbx_strand_id
1 'polypeptide(L)'
;SKEDTVKWHKILNDKGWLAVNWPEELGGTGWTITQKHIFQNELAAANTPTLMPFGVNMCGPVIYTFGSDEQKEFHLPKILNGDIWWCQGYSEPGSGSDLASLKTKAEKKGDVYVVNGAKTWTTLAQHADWIFCLVRTDGSGKKQEGISFLLIDMKTPGVEVKPIITIDGTHEVNMVYFDNVEVPVTNLVGEEGFGWSIAKFLLAHERTGIAGIPSLKRELDRLRDITTQIQVGEGSLKDDAM
;
A
#
# COMPACT_ATOMS: atom_id res chain seq x y z
N SER A 1 3.04 17.06 0.04
CA SER A 1 3.64 16.66 -1.26
C SER A 1 4.36 15.32 -1.13
N LYS A 2 4.74 14.70 -2.25
CA LYS A 2 5.59 13.50 -2.27
C LYS A 2 6.92 13.74 -1.56
N GLU A 3 7.50 14.90 -1.80
CA GLU A 3 8.79 15.32 -1.22
C GLU A 3 8.72 15.38 0.31
N ASP A 4 7.65 15.94 0.88
CA ASP A 4 7.46 16.01 2.34
C ASP A 4 7.28 14.63 2.94
N THR A 5 6.52 13.76 2.29
CA THR A 5 6.33 12.36 2.70
C THR A 5 7.65 11.59 2.70
N VAL A 6 8.46 11.71 1.62
CA VAL A 6 9.77 11.06 1.53
C VAL A 6 10.74 11.62 2.58
N LYS A 7 10.75 12.94 2.79
CA LYS A 7 11.58 13.57 3.83
C LYS A 7 11.23 13.04 5.22
N TRP A 8 9.95 12.97 5.53
CA TRP A 8 9.47 12.45 6.82
C TRP A 8 9.81 10.97 6.99
N HIS A 9 9.63 10.17 5.93
CA HIS A 9 10.00 8.77 5.88
C HIS A 9 11.48 8.57 6.26
N LYS A 10 12.39 9.34 5.63
CA LYS A 10 13.83 9.29 5.93
C LYS A 10 14.15 9.68 7.37
N ILE A 11 13.53 10.73 7.90
CA ILE A 11 13.70 11.13 9.31
C ILE A 11 13.33 9.98 10.26
N LEU A 12 12.21 9.31 10.01
CA LEU A 12 11.80 8.16 10.83
C LEU A 12 12.74 6.96 10.65
N ASN A 13 13.21 6.69 9.44
CA ASN A 13 14.16 5.63 9.18
C ASN A 13 15.49 5.87 9.91
N ASP A 14 16.02 7.08 9.84
CA ASP A 14 17.25 7.48 10.55
C ASP A 14 17.15 7.33 12.07
N LYS A 15 15.93 7.44 12.62
CA LYS A 15 15.63 7.20 14.04
C LYS A 15 15.38 5.72 14.36
N GLY A 16 15.29 4.84 13.35
CA GLY A 16 14.87 3.46 13.52
C GLY A 16 13.38 3.31 13.90
N TRP A 17 12.53 4.30 13.57
CA TRP A 17 11.13 4.35 13.97
C TRP A 17 10.15 4.22 12.79
N LEU A 18 10.65 3.92 11.61
CA LEU A 18 9.82 3.80 10.42
C LEU A 18 9.04 2.48 10.39
N ALA A 19 9.74 1.38 10.49
CA ALA A 19 9.20 0.04 10.31
C ALA A 19 8.82 -0.61 11.66
N VAL A 20 8.03 0.09 12.48
CA VAL A 20 7.73 -0.28 13.88
C VAL A 20 7.12 -1.69 14.04
N ASN A 21 6.57 -2.25 12.96
CA ASN A 21 5.93 -3.56 12.95
C ASN A 21 6.83 -4.68 12.37
N TRP A 22 8.01 -4.32 11.83
CA TRP A 22 8.93 -5.31 11.30
C TRP A 22 9.68 -6.06 12.41
N PRO A 23 10.24 -7.25 12.12
CA PRO A 23 11.23 -7.89 12.98
C PRO A 23 12.40 -6.96 13.28
N GLU A 24 12.97 -7.03 14.48
CA GLU A 24 14.08 -6.15 14.89
C GLU A 24 15.29 -6.31 13.98
N GLU A 25 15.61 -7.55 13.60
CA GLU A 25 16.71 -7.88 12.69
C GLU A 25 16.55 -7.29 11.27
N LEU A 26 15.34 -6.84 10.91
CA LEU A 26 15.02 -6.19 9.63
C LEU A 26 14.76 -4.69 9.77
N GLY A 27 15.11 -4.08 10.91
CA GLY A 27 14.92 -2.65 11.15
C GLY A 27 13.63 -2.28 11.90
N GLY A 28 12.97 -3.27 12.51
CA GLY A 28 11.85 -3.04 13.42
C GLY A 28 12.29 -2.52 14.78
N THR A 29 11.34 -2.05 15.59
CA THR A 29 11.62 -1.40 16.87
C THR A 29 11.58 -2.33 18.08
N GLY A 30 11.06 -3.55 17.94
CA GLY A 30 10.78 -4.41 19.10
C GLY A 30 9.74 -3.87 20.09
N TRP A 31 9.05 -2.78 19.76
CA TRP A 31 8.10 -2.13 20.65
C TRP A 31 6.88 -3.00 20.96
N THR A 32 6.41 -2.88 22.20
CA THR A 32 5.13 -3.45 22.60
C THR A 32 3.97 -2.78 21.86
N ILE A 33 2.81 -3.45 21.83
CA ILE A 33 1.59 -2.89 21.23
C ILE A 33 1.24 -1.53 21.84
N THR A 34 1.43 -1.35 23.15
CA THR A 34 1.17 -0.07 23.84
C THR A 34 2.11 1.03 23.33
N GLN A 35 3.40 0.75 23.19
CA GLN A 35 4.37 1.73 22.65
C GLN A 35 4.05 2.12 21.22
N LYS A 36 3.71 1.14 20.35
CA LYS A 36 3.25 1.41 18.98
C LYS A 36 2.00 2.29 18.94
N HIS A 37 1.04 2.03 19.83
CA HIS A 37 -0.17 2.84 19.96
C HIS A 37 0.13 4.27 20.38
N ILE A 38 0.98 4.46 21.41
CA ILE A 38 1.42 5.79 21.84
C ILE A 38 2.08 6.52 20.67
N PHE A 39 3.02 5.89 19.99
CA PHE A 39 3.72 6.48 18.84
C PHE A 39 2.76 6.94 17.74
N GLN A 40 1.77 6.12 17.39
CA GLN A 40 0.77 6.49 16.38
C GLN A 40 -0.10 7.69 16.82
N ASN A 41 -0.46 7.76 18.11
CA ASN A 41 -1.20 8.91 18.64
C ASN A 41 -0.35 10.20 18.60
N GLU A 42 0.94 10.13 18.96
CA GLU A 42 1.86 11.28 18.91
C GLU A 42 2.05 11.78 17.49
N LEU A 43 2.25 10.87 16.51
CA LEU A 43 2.34 11.24 15.10
C LEU A 43 1.07 11.97 14.61
N ALA A 44 -0.09 11.45 14.99
CA ALA A 44 -1.37 12.06 14.62
C ALA A 44 -1.58 13.43 15.30
N ALA A 45 -1.29 13.55 16.59
CA ALA A 45 -1.40 14.80 17.34
C ALA A 45 -0.47 15.89 16.77
N ALA A 46 0.75 15.51 16.40
CA ALA A 46 1.72 16.41 15.77
C ALA A 46 1.39 16.76 14.31
N ASN A 47 0.32 16.19 13.73
CA ASN A 47 -0.06 16.38 12.33
C ASN A 47 1.09 16.16 11.35
N THR A 48 1.85 15.09 11.56
CA THR A 48 2.98 14.73 10.70
C THR A 48 2.51 14.32 9.30
N PRO A 49 3.37 14.40 8.26
CA PRO A 49 3.04 13.87 6.94
C PRO A 49 2.64 12.39 7.01
N THR A 50 1.63 12.01 6.26
CA THR A 50 1.18 10.61 6.18
C THR A 50 2.25 9.76 5.49
N LEU A 51 2.62 8.66 6.12
CA LEU A 51 3.52 7.67 5.50
C LEU A 51 2.78 6.85 4.45
N MET A 52 3.46 6.54 3.35
CA MET A 52 2.90 5.64 2.35
C MET A 52 2.98 4.19 2.84
N PRO A 53 1.82 3.52 2.99
CA PRO A 53 1.80 2.20 3.61
C PRO A 53 2.29 1.09 2.69
N PHE A 54 2.25 1.29 1.36
CA PHE A 54 2.43 0.23 0.37
C PHE A 54 3.78 -0.49 0.48
N GLY A 55 4.88 0.24 0.72
CA GLY A 55 6.19 -0.37 0.93
C GLY A 55 6.30 -0.98 2.32
N VAL A 56 6.24 -0.13 3.36
CA VAL A 56 6.58 -0.51 4.74
C VAL A 56 5.55 -1.45 5.37
N ASN A 57 4.26 -1.19 5.17
CA ASN A 57 3.20 -1.93 5.88
C ASN A 57 2.59 -3.07 5.07
N MET A 58 2.81 -3.11 3.74
CA MET A 58 2.18 -4.09 2.84
C MET A 58 3.21 -4.97 2.13
N CYS A 59 3.95 -4.43 1.17
CA CYS A 59 4.88 -5.19 0.34
C CYS A 59 6.10 -5.70 1.13
N GLY A 60 6.67 -4.90 2.03
CA GLY A 60 7.79 -5.29 2.87
C GLY A 60 7.50 -6.54 3.70
N PRO A 61 6.39 -6.61 4.47
CA PRO A 61 5.96 -7.82 5.16
C PRO A 61 5.82 -9.04 4.25
N VAL A 62 5.32 -8.87 3.04
CA VAL A 62 5.23 -9.97 2.06
C VAL A 62 6.62 -10.42 1.63
N ILE A 63 7.51 -9.48 1.29
CA ILE A 63 8.86 -9.80 0.82
C ILE A 63 9.68 -10.49 1.91
N TYR A 64 9.70 -9.98 3.14
CA TYR A 64 10.51 -10.62 4.17
C TYR A 64 9.96 -12.01 4.58
N THR A 65 8.66 -12.26 4.40
CA THR A 65 8.03 -13.54 4.75
C THR A 65 8.12 -14.58 3.63
N PHE A 66 7.88 -14.18 2.38
CA PHE A 66 7.70 -15.09 1.24
C PHE A 66 8.70 -14.88 0.11
N GLY A 67 9.42 -13.76 0.11
CA GLY A 67 10.39 -13.44 -0.95
C GLY A 67 11.65 -14.28 -0.87
N SER A 68 12.35 -14.39 -2.00
CA SER A 68 13.69 -14.96 -2.05
C SER A 68 14.70 -14.05 -1.34
N ASP A 69 15.90 -14.56 -1.05
CA ASP A 69 16.94 -13.77 -0.40
C ASP A 69 17.37 -12.59 -1.29
N GLU A 70 17.43 -12.78 -2.61
CA GLU A 70 17.72 -11.71 -3.57
C GLU A 70 16.63 -10.62 -3.57
N GLN A 71 15.36 -11.01 -3.47
CA GLN A 71 14.25 -10.04 -3.34
C GLN A 71 14.34 -9.26 -2.04
N LYS A 72 14.66 -9.91 -0.93
CA LYS A 72 14.85 -9.25 0.38
C LYS A 72 16.01 -8.27 0.32
N GLU A 73 17.17 -8.71 -0.17
CA GLU A 73 18.39 -7.89 -0.28
C GLU A 73 18.17 -6.66 -1.18
N PHE A 74 17.46 -6.83 -2.29
CA PHE A 74 17.20 -5.74 -3.23
C PHE A 74 16.14 -4.75 -2.75
N HIS A 75 15.02 -5.23 -2.21
CA HIS A 75 13.85 -4.38 -1.97
C HIS A 75 13.78 -3.81 -0.55
N LEU A 76 14.09 -4.60 0.50
CA LEU A 76 13.85 -4.15 1.87
C LEU A 76 14.65 -2.90 2.25
N PRO A 77 15.96 -2.77 1.93
CA PRO A 77 16.70 -1.56 2.21
C PRO A 77 16.14 -0.34 1.48
N LYS A 78 15.70 -0.50 0.22
CA LYS A 78 15.14 0.60 -0.59
C LYS A 78 13.76 1.03 -0.10
N ILE A 79 12.97 0.11 0.45
CA ILE A 79 11.71 0.42 1.12
C ILE A 79 12.00 1.26 2.37
N LEU A 80 12.95 0.86 3.20
CA LEU A 80 13.32 1.58 4.42
C LEU A 80 13.91 2.97 4.13
N ASN A 81 14.74 3.09 3.11
CA ASN A 81 15.35 4.36 2.71
C ASN A 81 14.39 5.30 1.98
N GLY A 82 13.19 4.82 1.56
CA GLY A 82 12.27 5.60 0.74
C GLY A 82 12.77 5.86 -0.68
N ASP A 83 13.66 5.00 -1.19
CA ASP A 83 14.25 5.13 -2.52
C ASP A 83 13.32 4.60 -3.61
N ILE A 84 12.38 3.73 -3.26
CA ILE A 84 11.36 3.18 -4.15
C ILE A 84 9.95 3.33 -3.56
N TRP A 85 9.01 3.75 -4.41
CA TRP A 85 7.60 3.82 -4.08
C TRP A 85 6.84 2.65 -4.67
N TRP A 86 5.92 2.12 -3.88
CA TRP A 86 5.09 1.00 -4.23
C TRP A 86 3.63 1.42 -4.43
N CYS A 87 2.94 0.69 -5.28
CA CYS A 87 1.48 0.70 -5.34
C CYS A 87 0.94 -0.73 -5.40
N GLN A 88 -0.37 -0.86 -5.18
CA GLN A 88 -1.07 -2.14 -5.08
C GLN A 88 -1.90 -2.43 -6.32
N GLY A 89 -1.63 -3.53 -7.01
CA GLY A 89 -2.35 -4.00 -8.18
C GLY A 89 -3.29 -5.16 -7.88
N TYR A 90 -4.40 -4.91 -7.17
CA TYR A 90 -5.36 -5.97 -6.80
C TYR A 90 -6.64 -5.88 -7.63
N SER A 91 -7.47 -4.86 -7.39
CA SER A 91 -8.78 -4.70 -8.03
C SER A 91 -8.68 -4.51 -9.55
N GLU A 92 -9.66 -5.03 -10.27
CA GLU A 92 -9.85 -4.85 -11.70
C GLU A 92 -11.24 -4.28 -11.97
N PRO A 93 -11.52 -3.72 -13.16
CA PRO A 93 -12.85 -3.18 -13.48
C PRO A 93 -14.02 -4.17 -13.24
N GLY A 94 -13.74 -5.47 -13.38
CA GLY A 94 -14.73 -6.54 -13.15
C GLY A 94 -14.49 -7.37 -11.88
N SER A 95 -13.50 -7.04 -11.03
CA SER A 95 -13.07 -7.86 -9.89
C SER A 95 -12.60 -6.99 -8.73
N GLY A 96 -13.55 -6.54 -7.91
CA GLY A 96 -13.31 -5.81 -6.67
C GLY A 96 -13.60 -6.70 -5.47
N SER A 97 -14.84 -6.74 -5.00
CA SER A 97 -15.27 -7.60 -3.89
C SER A 97 -15.07 -9.10 -4.17
N ASP A 98 -15.29 -9.55 -5.40
CA ASP A 98 -14.89 -10.89 -5.86
C ASP A 98 -13.49 -10.82 -6.48
N LEU A 99 -12.49 -10.50 -5.65
CA LEU A 99 -11.09 -10.37 -6.09
C LEU A 99 -10.55 -11.67 -6.72
N ALA A 100 -11.04 -12.83 -6.27
CA ALA A 100 -10.64 -14.11 -6.83
C ALA A 100 -11.00 -14.29 -8.32
N SER A 101 -11.91 -13.46 -8.85
CA SER A 101 -12.29 -13.47 -10.27
C SER A 101 -11.37 -12.62 -11.17
N LEU A 102 -10.25 -12.11 -10.64
CA LEU A 102 -9.27 -11.32 -11.41
C LEU A 102 -8.83 -12.02 -12.70
N LYS A 103 -8.60 -11.23 -13.75
CA LYS A 103 -8.33 -11.70 -15.11
C LYS A 103 -7.00 -11.23 -15.67
N THR A 104 -6.29 -10.28 -15.02
CA THR A 104 -4.94 -9.89 -15.44
C THR A 104 -4.09 -11.15 -15.53
N LYS A 105 -3.70 -11.52 -16.74
CA LYS A 105 -3.04 -12.79 -17.06
C LYS A 105 -1.54 -12.61 -17.04
N ALA A 106 -0.84 -13.64 -16.54
CA ALA A 106 0.62 -13.74 -16.64
C ALA A 106 0.99 -15.11 -17.22
N GLU A 107 1.43 -15.13 -18.46
CA GLU A 107 1.90 -16.35 -19.14
C GLU A 107 3.40 -16.48 -19.00
N LYS A 108 3.86 -17.61 -18.46
CA LYS A 108 5.29 -17.90 -18.37
C LYS A 108 5.83 -18.27 -19.76
N LYS A 109 6.83 -17.52 -20.21
CA LYS A 109 7.55 -17.73 -21.48
C LYS A 109 9.06 -17.68 -21.24
N GLY A 110 9.66 -18.84 -21.09
CA GLY A 110 11.08 -18.94 -20.72
C GLY A 110 11.34 -18.31 -19.35
N ASP A 111 12.18 -17.27 -19.31
CA ASP A 111 12.62 -16.60 -18.10
C ASP A 111 11.76 -15.38 -17.74
N VAL A 112 10.62 -15.16 -18.41
CA VAL A 112 9.70 -14.05 -18.12
C VAL A 112 8.25 -14.53 -18.00
N TYR A 113 7.46 -13.74 -17.28
CA TYR A 113 6.00 -13.72 -17.36
C TYR A 113 5.58 -12.60 -18.31
N VAL A 114 4.78 -12.89 -19.33
CA VAL A 114 4.15 -11.88 -20.17
C VAL A 114 2.79 -11.52 -19.57
N VAL A 115 2.70 -10.29 -19.05
CA VAL A 115 1.52 -9.82 -18.31
C VAL A 115 0.63 -8.99 -19.21
N ASN A 116 -0.68 -9.33 -19.22
CA ASN A 116 -1.72 -8.62 -19.95
C ASN A 116 -2.96 -8.42 -19.08
N GLY A 117 -3.50 -7.20 -19.04
CA GLY A 117 -4.70 -6.89 -18.29
C GLY A 117 -4.73 -5.44 -17.79
N ALA A 118 -5.56 -5.20 -16.78
CA ALA A 118 -5.68 -3.87 -16.19
C ALA A 118 -6.05 -3.94 -14.71
N LYS A 119 -5.48 -3.04 -13.91
CA LYS A 119 -5.84 -2.79 -12.52
C LYS A 119 -6.54 -1.45 -12.37
N THR A 120 -7.44 -1.35 -11.40
CA THR A 120 -8.21 -0.14 -11.13
C THR A 120 -8.13 0.26 -9.66
N TRP A 121 -8.41 1.52 -9.38
CA TRP A 121 -8.33 2.11 -8.04
C TRP A 121 -6.93 1.99 -7.42
N THR A 122 -5.90 2.00 -8.27
CA THR A 122 -4.52 1.89 -7.82
C THR A 122 -4.05 3.23 -7.28
N THR A 123 -4.05 3.34 -5.94
CA THR A 123 -3.69 4.58 -5.23
C THR A 123 -2.25 4.95 -5.50
N LEU A 124 -2.04 6.22 -5.91
CA LEU A 124 -0.75 6.86 -6.17
C LEU A 124 0.17 6.13 -7.16
N ALA A 125 -0.41 5.34 -8.08
CA ALA A 125 0.37 4.65 -9.12
C ALA A 125 1.19 5.61 -9.99
N GLN A 126 0.73 6.86 -10.18
CA GLN A 126 1.45 7.91 -10.91
C GLN A 126 2.81 8.27 -10.29
N HIS A 127 3.04 7.89 -9.04
CA HIS A 127 4.27 8.13 -8.30
C HIS A 127 5.08 6.86 -8.03
N ALA A 128 4.51 5.69 -8.28
CA ALA A 128 5.10 4.42 -7.94
C ALA A 128 6.23 4.01 -8.90
N ASP A 129 7.30 3.45 -8.33
CA ASP A 129 8.38 2.81 -9.07
C ASP A 129 8.07 1.33 -9.30
N TRP A 130 7.36 0.70 -8.36
CA TRP A 130 7.01 -0.72 -8.38
C TRP A 130 5.53 -0.94 -8.01
N ILE A 131 4.94 -1.97 -8.61
CA ILE A 131 3.61 -2.45 -8.24
C ILE A 131 3.69 -3.91 -7.78
N PHE A 132 3.14 -4.21 -6.61
CA PHE A 132 2.89 -5.59 -6.24
C PHE A 132 1.51 -6.02 -6.74
N CYS A 133 1.48 -7.02 -7.58
CA CYS A 133 0.34 -7.32 -8.43
C CYS A 133 -0.14 -8.77 -8.27
N LEU A 134 -1.45 -8.94 -8.09
CA LEU A 134 -2.08 -10.26 -8.22
C LEU A 134 -2.39 -10.51 -9.69
N VAL A 135 -1.94 -11.63 -10.20
CA VAL A 135 -2.12 -12.04 -11.60
C VAL A 135 -2.63 -13.47 -11.70
N ARG A 136 -3.26 -13.78 -12.83
CA ARG A 136 -3.73 -15.12 -13.16
C ARG A 136 -2.65 -15.87 -13.93
N THR A 137 -2.02 -16.87 -13.31
CA THR A 137 -1.05 -17.77 -13.96
C THR A 137 -1.67 -19.06 -14.40
N ASP A 138 -2.74 -19.51 -13.72
CA ASP A 138 -3.49 -20.71 -14.10
C ASP A 138 -5.00 -20.47 -13.97
N GLY A 139 -5.78 -20.99 -14.90
CA GLY A 139 -7.25 -20.94 -14.92
C GLY A 139 -7.93 -22.31 -14.87
N SER A 140 -7.19 -23.39 -14.68
CA SER A 140 -7.70 -24.77 -14.75
C SER A 140 -8.38 -25.24 -13.47
N GLY A 141 -8.02 -24.65 -12.31
CA GLY A 141 -8.49 -25.03 -10.99
C GLY A 141 -9.53 -24.08 -10.40
N LYS A 142 -9.61 -24.04 -9.06
CA LYS A 142 -10.42 -23.05 -8.36
C LYS A 142 -9.86 -21.65 -8.59
N LYS A 143 -10.72 -20.65 -8.58
CA LYS A 143 -10.35 -19.24 -8.84
C LYS A 143 -9.15 -18.77 -8.00
N GLN A 144 -9.05 -19.21 -6.76
CA GLN A 144 -7.99 -18.83 -5.81
C GLN A 144 -6.64 -19.53 -6.09
N GLU A 145 -6.67 -20.75 -6.64
CA GLU A 145 -5.48 -21.60 -6.80
C GLU A 145 -4.58 -21.16 -7.97
N GLY A 146 -5.12 -20.44 -8.94
CA GLY A 146 -4.37 -19.96 -10.10
C GLY A 146 -3.91 -18.50 -10.00
N ILE A 147 -3.86 -17.93 -8.80
CA ILE A 147 -3.42 -16.55 -8.56
C ILE A 147 -1.98 -16.55 -8.06
N SER A 148 -1.13 -15.75 -8.68
CA SER A 148 0.27 -15.53 -8.30
C SER A 148 0.52 -14.08 -7.90
N PHE A 149 1.60 -13.82 -7.17
CA PHE A 149 1.99 -12.51 -6.70
C PHE A 149 3.28 -12.08 -7.39
N LEU A 150 3.22 -11.05 -8.24
CA LEU A 150 4.36 -10.53 -8.99
C LEU A 150 4.76 -9.14 -8.52
N LEU A 151 6.06 -8.88 -8.51
CA LEU A 151 6.65 -7.55 -8.38
C LEU A 151 6.97 -7.03 -9.78
N ILE A 152 6.32 -5.93 -10.20
CA ILE A 152 6.48 -5.39 -11.55
C ILE A 152 7.08 -4.00 -11.46
N ASP A 153 8.17 -3.74 -12.17
CA ASP A 153 8.73 -2.39 -12.34
C ASP A 153 7.78 -1.56 -13.21
N MET A 154 7.33 -0.43 -12.69
CA MET A 154 6.38 0.45 -13.38
C MET A 154 6.97 1.13 -14.63
N LYS A 155 8.29 1.06 -14.81
CA LYS A 155 9.00 1.57 -16.01
C LYS A 155 9.12 0.54 -17.12
N THR A 156 8.66 -0.71 -16.86
CA THR A 156 8.70 -1.77 -17.88
C THR A 156 7.85 -1.37 -19.09
N PRO A 157 8.36 -1.53 -20.33
CA PRO A 157 7.58 -1.26 -21.55
C PRO A 157 6.23 -2.00 -21.53
N GLY A 158 5.16 -1.31 -21.91
CA GLY A 158 3.80 -1.86 -21.91
C GLY A 158 3.02 -1.54 -20.63
N VAL A 159 3.64 -0.96 -19.59
CA VAL A 159 2.93 -0.42 -18.42
C VAL A 159 2.45 1.00 -18.72
N GLU A 160 1.15 1.24 -18.60
CA GLU A 160 0.54 2.56 -18.76
C GLU A 160 -0.32 2.91 -17.55
N VAL A 161 -0.10 4.11 -16.98
CA VAL A 161 -0.88 4.64 -15.85
C VAL A 161 -1.80 5.74 -16.35
N LYS A 162 -3.12 5.62 -16.08
CA LYS A 162 -4.12 6.64 -16.40
C LYS A 162 -4.86 7.13 -15.16
N PRO A 163 -5.03 8.44 -15.00
CA PRO A 163 -5.71 9.00 -13.84
C PRO A 163 -7.20 8.62 -13.82
N ILE A 164 -7.72 8.39 -12.61
CA ILE A 164 -9.14 8.41 -12.31
C ILE A 164 -9.37 9.67 -11.47
N ILE A 165 -10.15 10.60 -12.02
CA ILE A 165 -10.54 11.81 -11.29
C ILE A 165 -11.75 11.49 -10.43
N THR A 166 -11.63 11.67 -9.13
CA THR A 166 -12.68 11.40 -8.16
C THR A 166 -13.69 12.55 -8.08
N ILE A 167 -14.83 12.34 -7.39
CA ILE A 167 -15.95 13.32 -7.35
C ILE A 167 -15.53 14.66 -6.73
N ASP A 168 -14.49 14.68 -5.90
CA ASP A 168 -13.90 15.87 -5.30
C ASP A 168 -12.91 16.61 -6.23
N GLY A 169 -12.72 16.12 -7.46
CA GLY A 169 -11.80 16.67 -8.45
C GLY A 169 -10.34 16.29 -8.23
N THR A 170 -10.01 15.42 -7.27
CA THR A 170 -8.63 15.01 -7.00
C THR A 170 -8.16 13.86 -7.88
N HIS A 171 -6.84 13.74 -8.04
CA HIS A 171 -6.17 12.63 -8.71
C HIS A 171 -5.33 11.85 -7.69
N GLU A 172 -5.94 10.87 -7.06
CA GLU A 172 -5.28 9.97 -6.10
C GLU A 172 -5.19 8.55 -6.62
N VAL A 173 -6.20 8.10 -7.36
CA VAL A 173 -6.31 6.72 -7.85
C VAL A 173 -6.18 6.62 -9.36
N ASN A 174 -5.80 5.45 -9.85
CA ASN A 174 -5.45 5.24 -11.24
C ASN A 174 -5.98 3.93 -11.80
N MET A 175 -6.09 3.89 -13.13
CA MET A 175 -6.01 2.66 -13.92
C MET A 175 -4.55 2.37 -14.22
N VAL A 176 -4.14 1.10 -14.12
CA VAL A 176 -2.84 0.62 -14.59
C VAL A 176 -3.07 -0.47 -15.63
N TYR A 177 -2.61 -0.24 -16.84
CA TYR A 177 -2.72 -1.17 -17.96
C TYR A 177 -1.41 -1.92 -18.16
N PHE A 178 -1.52 -3.18 -18.53
CA PHE A 178 -0.40 -4.03 -18.91
C PHE A 178 -0.68 -4.57 -20.32
N ASP A 179 0.19 -4.23 -21.25
CA ASP A 179 0.17 -4.71 -22.64
C ASP A 179 1.49 -5.40 -22.97
N ASN A 180 1.48 -6.74 -22.97
CA ASN A 180 2.64 -7.58 -23.19
C ASN A 180 3.86 -7.21 -22.33
N VAL A 181 3.60 -6.89 -21.04
CA VAL A 181 4.65 -6.52 -20.10
C VAL A 181 5.48 -7.74 -19.71
N GLU A 182 6.77 -7.71 -20.00
CA GLU A 182 7.70 -8.79 -19.68
C GLU A 182 8.25 -8.60 -18.27
N VAL A 183 7.92 -9.53 -17.37
CA VAL A 183 8.34 -9.52 -15.96
C VAL A 183 9.25 -10.72 -15.72
N PRO A 184 10.48 -10.54 -15.23
CA PRO A 184 11.39 -11.66 -14.94
C PRO A 184 10.74 -12.69 -13.99
N VAL A 185 10.95 -13.97 -14.19
CA VAL A 185 10.43 -15.03 -13.31
C VAL A 185 10.92 -14.89 -11.88
N THR A 186 12.08 -14.25 -11.67
CA THR A 186 12.65 -13.93 -10.36
C THR A 186 11.84 -12.91 -9.56
N ASN A 187 10.89 -12.21 -10.21
CA ASN A 187 9.97 -11.27 -9.56
C ASN A 187 8.70 -11.94 -9.01
N LEU A 188 8.56 -13.25 -9.16
CA LEU A 188 7.52 -14.02 -8.49
C LEU A 188 7.84 -14.10 -7.00
N VAL A 189 6.89 -13.74 -6.15
CA VAL A 189 7.01 -13.89 -4.69
C VAL A 189 6.38 -15.21 -4.27
N GLY A 190 7.14 -16.02 -3.55
CA GLY A 190 6.73 -17.37 -3.17
C GLY A 190 6.63 -18.31 -4.39
N GLU A 191 5.60 -19.12 -4.44
CA GLU A 191 5.37 -20.11 -5.50
C GLU A 191 4.25 -19.66 -6.44
N GLU A 192 4.28 -20.15 -7.69
CA GLU A 192 3.20 -19.95 -8.65
C GLU A 192 1.90 -20.57 -8.11
N GLY A 193 0.78 -19.83 -8.21
CA GLY A 193 -0.50 -20.24 -7.63
C GLY A 193 -0.69 -19.93 -6.14
N PHE A 194 0.36 -19.45 -5.43
CA PHE A 194 0.29 -19.15 -3.99
C PHE A 194 -0.16 -17.73 -3.66
N GLY A 195 -0.36 -16.89 -4.67
CA GLY A 195 -0.67 -15.46 -4.52
C GLY A 195 -1.90 -15.14 -3.69
N TRP A 196 -2.92 -16.02 -3.69
CA TRP A 196 -4.10 -15.83 -2.84
C TRP A 196 -3.78 -15.91 -1.34
N SER A 197 -2.90 -16.81 -0.95
CA SER A 197 -2.46 -16.94 0.45
C SER A 197 -1.63 -15.74 0.87
N ILE A 198 -0.75 -15.25 -0.01
CA ILE A 198 0.02 -14.01 0.19
C ILE A 198 -0.92 -12.81 0.31
N ALA A 199 -1.95 -12.70 -0.54
CA ALA A 199 -2.93 -11.62 -0.47
C ALA A 199 -3.69 -11.62 0.88
N LYS A 200 -4.11 -12.77 1.37
CA LYS A 200 -4.75 -12.89 2.69
C LYS A 200 -3.83 -12.44 3.83
N PHE A 201 -2.56 -12.83 3.77
CA PHE A 201 -1.54 -12.40 4.73
C PHE A 201 -1.40 -10.88 4.73
N LEU A 202 -1.21 -10.26 3.55
CA LEU A 202 -1.08 -8.81 3.39
C LEU A 202 -2.31 -8.08 3.93
N LEU A 203 -3.51 -8.48 3.53
CA LEU A 203 -4.76 -7.85 3.95
C LEU A 203 -5.01 -7.97 5.48
N ALA A 204 -4.48 -9.01 6.13
CA ALA A 204 -4.55 -9.11 7.59
C ALA A 204 -3.69 -8.03 8.27
N HIS A 205 -2.52 -7.70 7.72
CA HIS A 205 -1.65 -6.62 8.21
C HIS A 205 -2.21 -5.22 7.90
N GLU A 206 -2.86 -5.05 6.75
CA GLU A 206 -3.45 -3.78 6.32
C GLU A 206 -4.57 -3.31 7.25
N ARG A 207 -5.44 -4.21 7.69
CA ARG A 207 -6.67 -3.89 8.45
C ARG A 207 -6.45 -3.07 9.72
N THR A 208 -5.34 -3.25 10.39
CA THR A 208 -5.04 -2.52 11.64
C THR A 208 -4.62 -1.08 11.39
N GLY A 209 -4.04 -0.77 10.22
CA GLY A 209 -3.56 0.58 9.85
C GLY A 209 -4.64 1.48 9.26
N ILE A 210 -5.59 0.91 8.52
CA ILE A 210 -6.63 1.67 7.78
C ILE A 210 -7.61 2.39 8.71
N ALA A 211 -7.84 1.90 9.93
CA ALA A 211 -8.81 2.49 10.84
C ALA A 211 -8.52 3.95 11.21
N GLY A 212 -7.26 4.41 11.15
CA GLY A 212 -6.89 5.82 11.32
C GLY A 212 -7.40 6.50 12.59
N ILE A 213 -7.68 5.73 13.65
CA ILE A 213 -8.31 6.22 14.88
C ILE A 213 -7.62 7.44 15.50
N PRO A 214 -6.26 7.51 15.57
CA PRO A 214 -5.60 8.68 16.10
C PRO A 214 -5.88 9.96 15.31
N SER A 215 -5.89 9.86 13.97
CA SER A 215 -6.21 11.00 13.10
C SER A 215 -7.67 11.45 13.23
N LEU A 216 -8.60 10.50 13.34
CA LEU A 216 -10.03 10.81 13.58
C LEU A 216 -10.24 11.53 14.92
N LYS A 217 -9.54 11.11 15.98
CA LYS A 217 -9.59 11.80 17.28
C LYS A 217 -9.11 13.25 17.15
N ARG A 218 -7.98 13.47 16.50
CA ARG A 218 -7.45 14.82 16.25
C ARG A 218 -8.46 15.69 15.49
N GLU A 219 -9.07 15.18 14.41
CA GLU A 219 -10.06 15.95 13.66
C GLU A 219 -11.33 16.26 14.50
N LEU A 220 -11.74 15.35 15.35
CA LEU A 220 -12.84 15.58 16.29
C LEU A 220 -12.50 16.68 17.30
N ASP A 221 -11.30 16.67 17.88
CA ASP A 221 -10.85 17.70 18.81
C ASP A 221 -10.75 19.06 18.11
N ARG A 222 -10.21 19.09 16.88
CA ARG A 222 -10.18 20.29 16.03
C ARG A 222 -11.59 20.84 15.75
N LEU A 223 -12.54 19.95 15.44
CA LEU A 223 -13.94 20.36 15.26
C LEU A 223 -14.52 20.99 16.51
N ARG A 224 -14.27 20.40 17.69
CA ARG A 224 -14.71 20.95 18.98
C ARG A 224 -14.11 22.35 19.21
N ASP A 225 -12.84 22.55 18.91
CA ASP A 225 -12.19 23.86 19.05
C ASP A 225 -12.82 24.89 18.12
N ILE A 226 -13.09 24.53 16.86
CA ILE A 226 -13.76 25.41 15.89
C ILE A 226 -15.16 25.80 16.38
N THR A 227 -15.96 24.81 16.84
CA THR A 227 -17.32 25.09 17.34
C THR A 227 -17.34 25.97 18.59
N THR A 228 -16.27 25.94 19.40
CA THR A 228 -16.12 26.82 20.55
C THR A 228 -15.87 28.28 20.12
N GLN A 229 -15.25 28.50 18.97
CA GLN A 229 -14.91 29.85 18.46
C GLN A 229 -16.05 30.50 17.64
N ILE A 230 -17.00 29.72 17.15
CA ILE A 230 -18.12 30.24 16.35
C ILE A 230 -19.20 30.74 17.32
N GLN A 231 -19.50 32.04 17.26
CA GLN A 231 -20.57 32.69 18.06
C GLN A 231 -21.95 32.36 17.48
N VAL A 232 -22.88 31.93 18.33
CA VAL A 232 -24.28 31.71 18.03
C VAL A 232 -25.13 32.30 19.16
N GLY A 233 -25.81 33.42 18.87
CA GLY A 233 -26.50 34.17 19.89
C GLY A 233 -25.55 34.72 20.97
N GLU A 234 -25.85 34.46 22.26
CA GLU A 234 -24.99 34.82 23.39
C GLU A 234 -23.95 33.75 23.75
N GLY A 235 -23.97 32.58 23.08
CA GLY A 235 -23.09 31.44 23.33
C GLY A 235 -22.22 31.07 22.13
N SER A 236 -21.64 29.87 22.22
CA SER A 236 -20.87 29.27 21.12
C SER A 236 -21.69 28.17 20.44
N LEU A 237 -21.31 27.84 19.19
CA LEU A 237 -21.93 26.74 18.45
C LEU A 237 -21.83 25.40 19.19
N LYS A 238 -20.81 25.23 20.04
CA LYS A 238 -20.67 24.05 20.89
C LYS A 238 -21.81 23.91 21.93
N ASP A 239 -22.37 25.03 22.38
CA ASP A 239 -23.41 25.09 23.41
C ASP A 239 -24.81 25.09 22.77
N ASP A 240 -24.89 25.24 21.46
CA ASP A 240 -26.14 25.20 20.70
C ASP A 240 -26.58 23.75 20.51
N ALA A 241 -27.54 23.31 21.31
CA ALA A 241 -28.19 22.00 21.16
C ALA A 241 -29.22 22.10 20.02
N MET A 242 -28.83 21.63 18.81
CA MET A 242 -29.81 21.36 17.74
C MET A 242 -30.68 20.17 18.06
#